data_1dd31eca8c186b680c22a0a7060e5c97
#
_entry.id   1dd31eca8c186b680c22a0a7060e5c97
#
_cell.length_a   1.000
_cell.length_b   1.000
_cell.length_c   1.000
_cell.angle_alpha   90.00
_cell.angle_beta   90.00
_cell.angle_gamma   90.00
#
_symmetry.space_group_name_H-M   'P 1'
#
loop_
_entity.id
_entity.type
_entity.pdbx_description
1 polymer ?
#
loop_
_entity_poly.entity_id
_entity_poly.type
_entity_poly.pdbx_seq_one_letter_code
_entity_poly.pdbx_strand_id
1 'polypeptide(L)'
;GTVRTGAPARIDVRAGAVSGVQADDDTWQPRAVICAVPWFALHDTLIGDVEPLQRVLEAAHATAPSPIVTVNLWFDRAVMDEPFVGLPGRLMQWVFDKRAVVGDTASHLSLVSSGAADVLRWTNPQLIETALEDLRGALPRVRDARVMRATVIREPRATFSLAPGQPLRPSTHTPIERLFLAGDWIDTGLPATIEGAVRSGHR
;
A
#
# COMPACT_ATOMS: atom_id res chain seq x y z
N GLY A 1 13.44 0.26 -21.76
CA GLY A 1 13.04 -1.01 -21.13
C GLY A 1 11.67 -1.46 -21.63
N THR A 2 11.35 -2.74 -21.47
CA THR A 2 10.05 -3.31 -21.83
C THR A 2 9.19 -3.45 -20.58
N VAL A 3 7.91 -3.05 -20.65
CA VAL A 3 6.92 -3.25 -19.60
C VAL A 3 5.91 -4.29 -20.09
N ARG A 4 5.60 -5.28 -19.26
CA ARG A 4 4.53 -6.25 -19.48
C ARG A 4 3.47 -6.09 -18.39
N THR A 5 2.23 -6.07 -18.77
CA THR A 5 1.08 -6.00 -17.87
C THR A 5 0.21 -7.25 -18.05
N GLY A 6 -0.51 -7.65 -16.98
CA GLY A 6 -1.36 -8.85 -17.02
C GLY A 6 -0.57 -10.17 -17.12
N ALA A 7 0.74 -10.16 -16.86
CA ALA A 7 1.64 -11.30 -16.97
C ALA A 7 2.24 -11.66 -15.60
N PRO A 8 1.57 -12.51 -14.80
CA PRO A 8 2.10 -12.96 -13.51
C PRO A 8 3.46 -13.63 -13.68
N ALA A 9 4.48 -13.12 -12.99
CA ALA A 9 5.83 -13.64 -13.11
C ALA A 9 6.18 -14.57 -11.94
N ARG A 10 6.98 -15.61 -12.23
CA ARG A 10 7.60 -16.51 -11.25
C ARG A 10 9.11 -16.53 -11.43
N ILE A 11 9.82 -16.53 -10.31
CA ILE A 11 11.29 -16.56 -10.26
C ILE A 11 11.71 -18.00 -9.93
N ASP A 12 12.36 -18.66 -10.87
CA ASP A 12 12.89 -20.02 -10.69
C ASP A 12 14.28 -19.95 -10.04
N VAL A 13 14.42 -20.68 -8.93
CA VAL A 13 15.66 -20.76 -8.13
C VAL A 13 16.19 -22.18 -8.20
N ARG A 14 17.48 -22.36 -8.54
CA ARG A 14 18.17 -23.65 -8.54
C ARG A 14 19.60 -23.50 -8.04
N ALA A 15 20.01 -24.44 -7.24
CA ALA A 15 21.39 -24.49 -6.69
C ALA A 15 21.84 -23.16 -6.07
N GLY A 16 20.96 -22.48 -5.32
CA GLY A 16 21.25 -21.25 -4.61
C GLY A 16 21.31 -19.98 -5.48
N ALA A 17 20.89 -20.03 -6.73
CA ALA A 17 20.90 -18.89 -7.67
C ALA A 17 19.59 -18.77 -8.46
N VAL A 18 19.29 -17.58 -8.96
CA VAL A 18 18.21 -17.42 -9.95
C VAL A 18 18.58 -18.12 -11.23
N SER A 19 17.76 -19.09 -11.67
CA SER A 19 17.92 -19.82 -12.95
C SER A 19 17.10 -19.19 -14.06
N GLY A 20 15.98 -18.53 -13.75
CA GLY A 20 15.14 -17.88 -14.74
C GLY A 20 13.98 -17.10 -14.14
N VAL A 21 13.29 -16.37 -14.98
CA VAL A 21 11.99 -15.73 -14.69
C VAL A 21 11.01 -16.20 -15.76
N GLN A 22 9.85 -16.68 -15.32
CA GLN A 22 8.79 -17.16 -16.20
C GLN A 22 7.60 -16.22 -16.10
N ALA A 23 7.00 -15.86 -17.23
CA ALA A 23 5.70 -15.20 -17.25
C ALA A 23 4.98 -15.62 -18.55
N ASP A 24 3.75 -16.09 -18.42
CA ASP A 24 2.98 -16.74 -19.48
C ASP A 24 3.81 -17.90 -20.12
N ASP A 25 3.99 -17.90 -21.44
CA ASP A 25 4.78 -18.91 -22.17
C ASP A 25 6.26 -18.52 -22.32
N ASP A 26 6.67 -17.34 -21.81
CA ASP A 26 8.03 -16.85 -21.96
C ASP A 26 8.89 -17.17 -20.72
N THR A 27 10.17 -17.44 -21.00
CA THR A 27 11.20 -17.63 -19.97
C THR A 27 12.43 -16.79 -20.29
N TRP A 28 12.94 -16.08 -19.30
CA TRP A 28 14.15 -15.26 -19.40
C TRP A 28 15.21 -15.77 -18.43
N GLN A 29 16.47 -15.56 -18.81
CA GLN A 29 17.64 -15.78 -17.95
C GLN A 29 18.31 -14.43 -17.65
N PRO A 30 17.82 -13.67 -16.66
CA PRO A 30 18.34 -12.35 -16.33
C PRO A 30 19.68 -12.45 -15.59
N ARG A 31 20.48 -11.39 -15.67
CA ARG A 31 21.71 -11.25 -14.88
C ARG A 31 21.42 -11.06 -13.39
N ALA A 32 20.30 -10.42 -13.07
CA ALA A 32 19.82 -10.21 -11.73
C ALA A 32 18.30 -9.98 -11.76
N VAL A 33 17.62 -10.25 -10.64
CA VAL A 33 16.19 -10.03 -10.46
C VAL A 33 15.99 -9.17 -9.23
N ILE A 34 15.22 -8.10 -9.37
CA ILE A 34 14.68 -7.32 -8.27
C ILE A 34 13.21 -7.72 -8.11
N CYS A 35 12.91 -8.43 -7.03
CA CYS A 35 11.55 -8.83 -6.68
C CYS A 35 10.92 -7.72 -5.83
N ALA A 36 10.05 -6.91 -6.43
CA ALA A 36 9.41 -5.77 -5.79
C ALA A 36 7.91 -6.03 -5.49
N VAL A 37 7.56 -7.29 -5.20
CA VAL A 37 6.20 -7.67 -4.82
C VAL A 37 5.95 -7.39 -3.34
N PRO A 38 4.69 -7.21 -2.91
CA PRO A 38 4.37 -7.07 -1.49
C PRO A 38 4.65 -8.38 -0.74
N TRP A 39 4.86 -8.29 0.60
CA TRP A 39 5.22 -9.41 1.47
C TRP A 39 4.30 -10.64 1.28
N PHE A 40 3.00 -10.41 1.13
CA PHE A 40 2.01 -11.47 1.00
C PHE A 40 2.01 -12.20 -0.35
N ALA A 41 2.71 -11.67 -1.36
CA ALA A 41 2.84 -12.29 -2.69
C ALA A 41 4.21 -12.95 -2.90
N LEU A 42 5.16 -12.78 -1.97
CA LEU A 42 6.53 -13.27 -2.16
C LEU A 42 6.57 -14.78 -2.34
N HIS A 43 5.85 -15.54 -1.52
CA HIS A 43 5.84 -17.00 -1.58
C HIS A 43 5.37 -17.50 -2.97
N ASP A 44 4.31 -16.92 -3.50
CA ASP A 44 3.71 -17.34 -4.77
C ASP A 44 4.55 -16.92 -6.00
N THR A 45 5.49 -15.98 -5.80
CA THR A 45 6.38 -15.48 -6.85
C THR A 45 7.62 -16.37 -7.03
N LEU A 46 7.98 -17.16 -6.01
CA LEU A 46 9.21 -17.97 -6.01
C LEU A 46 8.88 -19.43 -6.26
N ILE A 47 9.67 -20.09 -7.10
CA ILE A 47 9.59 -21.54 -7.37
C ILE A 47 10.97 -22.18 -7.32
N GLY A 48 11.01 -23.51 -7.08
CA GLY A 48 12.25 -24.27 -7.03
C GLY A 48 12.87 -24.29 -5.64
N ASP A 49 14.19 -24.09 -5.56
CA ASP A 49 15.02 -24.34 -4.40
C ASP A 49 15.11 -23.09 -3.48
N VAL A 50 14.00 -22.79 -2.80
CA VAL A 50 13.84 -21.56 -1.99
C VAL A 50 14.20 -21.72 -0.50
N GLU A 51 14.71 -22.87 -0.10
CA GLU A 51 15.11 -23.14 1.29
C GLU A 51 16.01 -22.05 1.88
N PRO A 52 16.99 -21.47 1.17
CA PRO A 52 17.81 -20.38 1.71
C PRO A 52 17.00 -19.12 2.10
N LEU A 53 15.79 -18.93 1.56
CA LEU A 53 14.88 -17.84 1.91
C LEU A 53 13.84 -18.22 2.97
N GLN A 54 13.86 -19.42 3.50
CA GLN A 54 12.80 -19.93 4.38
C GLN A 54 12.45 -18.96 5.51
N ARG A 55 13.45 -18.37 6.18
CA ARG A 55 13.23 -17.40 7.26
C ARG A 55 12.54 -16.11 6.77
N VAL A 56 12.85 -15.66 5.56
CA VAL A 56 12.23 -14.47 4.96
C VAL A 56 10.78 -14.77 4.58
N LEU A 57 10.53 -15.96 4.03
CA LEU A 57 9.17 -16.42 3.68
C LEU A 57 8.29 -16.60 4.91
N GLU A 58 8.82 -17.17 5.99
CA GLU A 58 8.14 -17.30 7.28
C GLU A 58 7.81 -15.93 7.88
N ALA A 59 8.77 -15.00 7.89
CA ALA A 59 8.56 -13.63 8.35
C ALA A 59 7.51 -12.91 7.50
N ALA A 60 7.58 -13.03 6.18
CA ALA A 60 6.59 -12.47 5.28
C ALA A 60 5.18 -13.05 5.54
N HIS A 61 5.07 -14.37 5.71
CA HIS A 61 3.79 -15.03 6.02
C HIS A 61 3.22 -14.59 7.38
N ALA A 62 4.05 -14.41 8.40
CA ALA A 62 3.66 -13.99 9.74
C ALA A 62 3.41 -12.47 9.87
N THR A 63 3.78 -11.68 8.87
CA THR A 63 3.59 -10.23 8.86
C THR A 63 2.11 -9.88 8.74
N ALA A 64 1.56 -9.25 9.78
CA ALA A 64 0.16 -8.82 9.78
C ALA A 64 -0.05 -7.60 8.87
N PRO A 65 -1.18 -7.51 8.16
CA PRO A 65 -1.53 -6.32 7.39
C PRO A 65 -2.05 -5.20 8.29
N SER A 66 -1.91 -3.97 7.80
CA SER A 66 -2.55 -2.78 8.34
C SER A 66 -3.46 -2.19 7.27
N PRO A 67 -4.79 -2.31 7.42
CA PRO A 67 -5.73 -1.84 6.41
C PRO A 67 -5.86 -0.32 6.41
N ILE A 68 -6.22 0.21 5.25
CA ILE A 68 -6.61 1.61 5.07
C ILE A 68 -8.01 1.66 4.46
N VAL A 69 -8.83 2.57 5.01
CA VAL A 69 -10.14 2.93 4.43
C VAL A 69 -10.07 4.37 3.96
N THR A 70 -10.50 4.60 2.74
CA THR A 70 -10.59 5.94 2.16
C THR A 70 -12.03 6.24 1.77
N VAL A 71 -12.54 7.38 2.24
CA VAL A 71 -13.84 7.93 1.82
C VAL A 71 -13.58 9.13 0.93
N ASN A 72 -14.04 9.07 -0.31
CA ASN A 72 -13.96 10.17 -1.25
C ASN A 72 -15.32 10.86 -1.35
N LEU A 73 -15.35 12.19 -1.17
CA LEU A 73 -16.53 13.01 -1.19
C LEU A 73 -16.38 14.15 -2.19
N TRP A 74 -17.36 14.31 -3.06
CA TRP A 74 -17.43 15.45 -3.98
C TRP A 74 -18.53 16.40 -3.52
N PHE A 75 -18.18 17.68 -3.41
CA PHE A 75 -19.11 18.73 -2.99
C PHE A 75 -19.48 19.66 -4.16
N ASP A 76 -20.62 20.35 -4.03
CA ASP A 76 -21.09 21.34 -4.98
C ASP A 76 -20.25 22.65 -4.98
N ARG A 77 -19.36 22.80 -4.00
CA ARG A 77 -18.48 23.98 -3.84
C ARG A 77 -17.21 23.61 -3.07
N ALA A 78 -16.19 24.48 -3.13
CA ALA A 78 -14.98 24.33 -2.34
C ALA A 78 -15.29 24.49 -0.84
N VAL A 79 -14.84 23.54 -0.02
CA VAL A 79 -15.11 23.47 1.42
C VAL A 79 -13.85 23.61 2.29
N MET A 80 -12.68 23.60 1.68
CA MET A 80 -11.39 23.88 2.35
C MET A 80 -10.43 24.58 1.38
N ASP A 81 -9.43 25.24 1.92
CA ASP A 81 -8.40 25.96 1.15
C ASP A 81 -7.03 25.27 1.30
N GLU A 82 -6.78 24.59 2.39
CA GLU A 82 -5.54 23.86 2.65
C GLU A 82 -5.45 22.60 1.77
N PRO A 83 -4.26 22.24 1.29
CA PRO A 83 -4.07 21.03 0.48
C PRO A 83 -4.37 19.74 1.27
N PHE A 84 -4.15 19.76 2.59
CA PHE A 84 -4.52 18.68 3.52
C PHE A 84 -4.68 19.19 4.95
N VAL A 85 -5.47 18.46 5.74
CA VAL A 85 -5.71 18.74 7.16
C VAL A 85 -5.67 17.43 7.95
N GLY A 86 -4.99 17.43 9.10
CA GLY A 86 -5.08 16.35 10.10
C GLY A 86 -6.31 16.52 10.99
N LEU A 87 -6.99 15.42 11.30
CA LEU A 87 -8.16 15.38 12.18
C LEU A 87 -7.87 14.55 13.44
N PRO A 88 -7.12 15.08 14.42
CA PRO A 88 -6.76 14.34 15.61
C PRO A 88 -7.99 13.91 16.41
N GLY A 89 -7.96 12.64 16.89
CA GLY A 89 -9.04 12.05 17.68
C GLY A 89 -10.30 11.68 16.90
N ARG A 90 -10.26 11.73 15.56
CA ARG A 90 -11.36 11.32 14.69
C ARG A 90 -11.03 10.02 13.95
N LEU A 91 -12.07 9.36 13.45
CA LEU A 91 -11.89 8.14 12.64
C LEU A 91 -11.15 8.43 11.35
N MET A 92 -11.57 9.48 10.63
CA MET A 92 -10.85 9.97 9.46
C MET A 92 -9.71 10.87 9.93
N GLN A 93 -8.49 10.32 9.91
CA GLN A 93 -7.30 10.98 10.48
C GLN A 93 -6.76 12.11 9.61
N TRP A 94 -6.98 12.00 8.29
CA TRP A 94 -6.48 12.95 7.30
C TRP A 94 -7.54 13.26 6.24
N VAL A 95 -7.52 14.51 5.81
CA VAL A 95 -8.32 14.99 4.66
C VAL A 95 -7.37 15.62 3.66
N PHE A 96 -7.49 15.22 2.40
CA PHE A 96 -6.72 15.77 1.27
C PHE A 96 -7.67 16.43 0.27
N ASP A 97 -7.37 17.67 -0.10
CA ASP A 97 -8.02 18.34 -1.23
C ASP A 97 -7.37 17.86 -2.54
N LYS A 98 -8.12 17.10 -3.32
CA LYS A 98 -7.60 16.53 -4.57
C LYS A 98 -7.33 17.59 -5.63
N ARG A 99 -7.93 18.79 -5.55
CA ARG A 99 -7.59 19.92 -6.42
C ARG A 99 -6.13 20.32 -6.26
N ALA A 100 -5.67 20.41 -5.01
CA ALA A 100 -4.28 20.78 -4.70
C ALA A 100 -3.29 19.64 -4.99
N VAL A 101 -3.71 18.37 -4.82
CA VAL A 101 -2.82 17.21 -4.93
C VAL A 101 -2.65 16.72 -6.37
N VAL A 102 -3.73 16.69 -7.16
CA VAL A 102 -3.72 16.11 -8.52
C VAL A 102 -4.25 17.06 -9.60
N GLY A 103 -4.50 18.33 -9.25
CA GLY A 103 -5.02 19.31 -10.21
C GLY A 103 -6.48 19.06 -10.61
N ASP A 104 -7.28 18.40 -9.76
CA ASP A 104 -8.71 18.21 -10.02
C ASP A 104 -9.44 19.56 -9.94
N THR A 105 -10.43 19.78 -10.81
CA THR A 105 -11.26 21.00 -10.80
C THR A 105 -12.49 20.85 -9.91
N ALA A 106 -12.94 19.62 -9.65
CA ALA A 106 -14.05 19.33 -8.78
C ALA A 106 -13.67 19.50 -7.30
N SER A 107 -14.63 19.90 -6.46
CA SER A 107 -14.44 19.92 -5.01
C SER A 107 -14.43 18.49 -4.45
N HIS A 108 -13.31 17.80 -4.59
CA HIS A 108 -13.10 16.41 -4.23
C HIS A 108 -12.19 16.33 -3.01
N LEU A 109 -12.73 15.86 -1.90
CA LEU A 109 -11.98 15.54 -0.69
C LEU A 109 -11.78 14.03 -0.57
N SER A 110 -10.57 13.63 -0.20
CA SER A 110 -10.21 12.25 0.12
C SER A 110 -9.88 12.15 1.61
N LEU A 111 -10.70 11.42 2.37
CA LEU A 111 -10.54 11.21 3.80
C LEU A 111 -9.95 9.83 4.03
N VAL A 112 -8.93 9.75 4.88
CA VAL A 112 -8.16 8.52 5.09
C VAL A 112 -8.19 8.11 6.56
N SER A 113 -8.50 6.85 6.80
CA SER A 113 -8.34 6.16 8.08
C SER A 113 -7.30 5.06 7.92
N SER A 114 -6.16 5.19 8.59
CA SER A 114 -5.09 4.20 8.63
C SER A 114 -5.24 3.30 9.87
N GLY A 115 -4.78 2.03 9.77
CA GLY A 115 -5.01 1.06 10.83
C GLY A 115 -6.49 0.73 11.03
N ALA A 116 -7.27 0.76 9.95
CA ALA A 116 -8.72 0.76 9.95
C ALA A 116 -9.35 -0.64 10.13
N ALA A 117 -8.72 -1.54 10.91
CA ALA A 117 -9.19 -2.91 11.11
C ALA A 117 -10.61 -2.97 11.69
N ASP A 118 -10.91 -2.12 12.66
CA ASP A 118 -12.20 -2.09 13.37
C ASP A 118 -13.36 -1.66 12.46
N VAL A 119 -13.07 -0.85 11.44
CA VAL A 119 -14.09 -0.28 10.55
C VAL A 119 -14.08 -0.89 9.14
N LEU A 120 -13.17 -1.80 8.87
CA LEU A 120 -13.03 -2.42 7.55
C LEU A 120 -14.33 -3.08 7.06
N ARG A 121 -15.12 -3.60 7.99
CA ARG A 121 -16.40 -4.30 7.73
C ARG A 121 -17.63 -3.39 7.80
N TRP A 122 -17.47 -2.10 8.14
CA TRP A 122 -18.59 -1.18 8.14
C TRP A 122 -19.17 -1.02 6.74
N THR A 123 -20.45 -0.75 6.65
CA THR A 123 -21.10 -0.48 5.36
C THR A 123 -20.65 0.86 4.78
N ASN A 124 -20.79 1.04 3.46
CA ASN A 124 -20.46 2.33 2.84
C ASN A 124 -21.26 3.50 3.45
N PRO A 125 -22.58 3.38 3.71
CA PRO A 125 -23.33 4.45 4.37
C PRO A 125 -22.75 4.82 5.74
N GLN A 126 -22.39 3.84 6.58
CA GLN A 126 -21.80 4.13 7.90
C GLN A 126 -20.48 4.90 7.79
N LEU A 127 -19.58 4.46 6.89
CA LEU A 127 -18.29 5.13 6.67
C LEU A 127 -18.46 6.54 6.11
N ILE A 128 -19.40 6.73 5.18
CA ILE A 128 -19.69 8.04 4.58
C ILE A 128 -20.28 8.99 5.62
N GLU A 129 -21.22 8.54 6.42
CA GLU A 129 -21.84 9.39 7.47
C GLU A 129 -20.81 9.80 8.52
N THR A 130 -19.99 8.85 9.02
CA THR A 130 -18.91 9.18 9.96
C THR A 130 -17.89 10.15 9.35
N ALA A 131 -17.53 9.98 8.10
CA ALA A 131 -16.64 10.91 7.40
C ALA A 131 -17.24 12.32 7.28
N LEU A 132 -18.55 12.43 7.05
CA LEU A 132 -19.27 13.71 7.02
C LEU A 132 -19.37 14.35 8.39
N GLU A 133 -19.62 13.57 9.44
CA GLU A 133 -19.62 14.05 10.83
C GLU A 133 -18.25 14.61 11.22
N ASP A 134 -17.17 13.87 10.91
CA ASP A 134 -15.80 14.32 11.13
C ASP A 134 -15.50 15.64 10.42
N LEU A 135 -15.90 15.77 9.16
CA LEU A 135 -15.72 16.99 8.39
C LEU A 135 -16.54 18.16 8.92
N ARG A 136 -17.84 17.95 9.21
CA ARG A 136 -18.74 19.00 9.75
C ARG A 136 -18.23 19.57 11.08
N GLY A 137 -17.58 18.72 11.88
CA GLY A 137 -16.96 19.13 13.13
C GLY A 137 -15.65 19.91 12.95
N ALA A 138 -14.92 19.67 11.85
CA ALA A 138 -13.61 20.27 11.62
C ALA A 138 -13.62 21.44 10.62
N LEU A 139 -14.46 21.37 9.58
CA LEU A 139 -14.51 22.34 8.48
C LEU A 139 -15.89 22.99 8.43
N PRO A 140 -16.05 24.24 8.91
CA PRO A 140 -17.36 24.90 8.98
C PRO A 140 -18.09 24.99 7.63
N ARG A 141 -17.39 25.20 6.51
CA ARG A 141 -17.97 25.31 5.17
C ARG A 141 -18.67 24.03 4.69
N VAL A 142 -18.33 22.87 5.26
CA VAL A 142 -18.98 21.60 4.91
C VAL A 142 -20.45 21.57 5.33
N ARG A 143 -20.85 22.35 6.34
CA ARG A 143 -22.21 22.37 6.87
C ARG A 143 -23.23 22.87 5.84
N ASP A 144 -22.79 23.81 4.98
CA ASP A 144 -23.64 24.46 3.97
C ASP A 144 -23.43 23.89 2.57
N ALA A 145 -22.52 22.92 2.42
CA ALA A 145 -22.21 22.29 1.15
C ALA A 145 -23.01 20.99 0.96
N ARG A 146 -23.39 20.73 -0.28
CA ARG A 146 -24.11 19.51 -0.65
C ARG A 146 -23.13 18.48 -1.20
N VAL A 147 -23.22 17.25 -0.68
CA VAL A 147 -22.51 16.10 -1.25
C VAL A 147 -23.16 15.70 -2.56
N MET A 148 -22.39 15.70 -3.62
CA MET A 148 -22.82 15.34 -4.98
C MET A 148 -22.54 13.87 -5.29
N ARG A 149 -21.44 13.33 -4.71
CA ARG A 149 -21.01 11.96 -4.90
C ARG A 149 -20.19 11.52 -3.70
N ALA A 150 -20.27 10.24 -3.36
CA ALA A 150 -19.42 9.59 -2.37
C ALA A 150 -18.96 8.22 -2.88
N THR A 151 -17.72 7.84 -2.57
CA THR A 151 -17.20 6.49 -2.80
C THR A 151 -16.33 6.05 -1.65
N VAL A 152 -16.29 4.75 -1.38
CA VAL A 152 -15.45 4.15 -0.34
C VAL A 152 -14.51 3.15 -0.99
N ILE A 153 -13.23 3.26 -0.64
CA ILE A 153 -12.17 2.33 -1.03
C ILE A 153 -11.65 1.65 0.23
N ARG A 154 -11.49 0.35 0.17
CA ARG A 154 -10.91 -0.46 1.23
C ARG A 154 -9.70 -1.20 0.71
N GLU A 155 -8.58 -0.97 1.35
CA GLU A 155 -7.33 -1.70 1.10
C GLU A 155 -7.01 -2.56 2.32
N PRO A 156 -7.47 -3.83 2.35
CA PRO A 156 -7.27 -4.70 3.53
C PRO A 156 -5.80 -4.98 3.84
N ARG A 157 -4.95 -4.92 2.83
CA ARG A 157 -3.50 -5.13 2.91
C ARG A 157 -2.74 -3.93 2.37
N ALA A 158 -3.17 -2.73 2.80
CA ALA A 158 -2.60 -1.47 2.32
C ALA A 158 -1.11 -1.35 2.65
N THR A 159 -0.73 -1.76 3.86
CA THR A 159 0.65 -1.78 4.35
C THR A 159 0.81 -2.89 5.38
N PHE A 160 2.04 -3.19 5.74
CA PHE A 160 2.32 -4.09 6.86
C PHE A 160 2.13 -3.38 8.21
N SER A 161 1.79 -4.15 9.24
CA SER A 161 1.64 -3.63 10.60
C SER A 161 2.98 -3.31 11.24
N LEU A 162 3.05 -2.18 11.95
CA LEU A 162 4.16 -1.78 12.81
C LEU A 162 3.91 -2.08 14.30
N ALA A 163 2.85 -2.84 14.60
CA ALA A 163 2.53 -3.20 15.98
C ALA A 163 3.66 -4.02 16.64
N PRO A 164 3.80 -3.97 17.97
CA PRO A 164 4.77 -4.82 18.67
C PRO A 164 4.57 -6.30 18.36
N GLY A 165 5.67 -7.06 18.29
CA GLY A 165 5.65 -8.49 18.02
C GLY A 165 5.59 -8.87 16.53
N GLN A 166 5.61 -7.91 15.61
CA GLN A 166 5.74 -8.20 14.19
C GLN A 166 7.15 -8.76 13.88
N PRO A 167 7.28 -9.62 12.83
CA PRO A 167 8.56 -10.12 12.37
C PRO A 167 9.52 -9.01 11.97
N LEU A 168 10.82 -9.28 12.04
CA LEU A 168 11.82 -8.38 11.48
C LEU A 168 11.69 -8.32 9.96
N ARG A 169 11.79 -7.12 9.41
CA ARG A 169 11.77 -6.90 7.97
C ARG A 169 13.08 -7.40 7.34
N PRO A 170 13.01 -8.02 6.15
CA PRO A 170 14.21 -8.50 5.47
C PRO A 170 15.04 -7.35 4.88
N SER A 171 16.31 -7.61 4.61
CA SER A 171 17.16 -6.72 3.82
C SER A 171 16.87 -6.86 2.31
N THR A 172 17.38 -5.90 1.53
CA THR A 172 17.36 -5.97 0.04
C THR A 172 18.15 -7.18 -0.48
N HIS A 173 19.31 -7.46 0.13
CA HIS A 173 20.14 -8.59 -0.28
C HIS A 173 19.61 -9.91 0.28
N THR A 174 19.54 -10.91 -0.57
CA THR A 174 19.12 -12.26 -0.20
C THR A 174 20.30 -13.25 -0.26
N PRO A 175 20.20 -14.42 0.40
CA PRO A 175 21.18 -15.48 0.25
C PRO A 175 21.14 -16.20 -1.11
N ILE A 176 20.12 -15.91 -1.96
CA ILE A 176 20.04 -16.44 -3.32
C ILE A 176 20.80 -15.51 -4.24
N GLU A 177 21.76 -16.07 -4.95
CA GLU A 177 22.57 -15.31 -5.89
C GLU A 177 21.71 -14.67 -6.99
N ARG A 178 21.92 -13.39 -7.27
CA ARG A 178 21.20 -12.58 -8.27
C ARG A 178 19.74 -12.28 -7.94
N LEU A 179 19.28 -12.54 -6.70
CA LEU A 179 17.95 -12.17 -6.24
C LEU A 179 18.04 -11.06 -5.20
N PHE A 180 17.35 -9.96 -5.48
CA PHE A 180 17.20 -8.82 -4.57
C PHE A 180 15.72 -8.58 -4.28
N LEU A 181 15.42 -8.16 -3.04
CA LEU A 181 14.08 -7.75 -2.64
C LEU A 181 14.00 -6.22 -2.58
N ALA A 182 12.88 -5.67 -3.02
CA ALA A 182 12.57 -4.25 -2.90
C ALA A 182 11.10 -4.05 -2.49
N GLY A 183 10.78 -2.87 -2.00
CA GLY A 183 9.42 -2.52 -1.59
C GLY A 183 9.39 -1.79 -0.26
N ASP A 184 8.23 -1.33 0.13
CA ASP A 184 8.00 -0.59 1.38
C ASP A 184 8.20 -1.44 2.64
N TRP A 185 8.03 -2.77 2.52
CA TRP A 185 8.18 -3.74 3.61
C TRP A 185 9.62 -4.19 3.87
N ILE A 186 10.59 -3.77 3.03
CA ILE A 186 12.02 -4.02 3.23
C ILE A 186 12.57 -3.12 4.33
N ASP A 187 13.55 -3.61 5.10
CA ASP A 187 14.17 -2.81 6.16
C ASP A 187 15.05 -1.70 5.58
N THR A 188 14.51 -0.50 5.56
CA THR A 188 15.19 0.74 5.15
C THR A 188 15.37 1.72 6.30
N GLY A 189 14.90 1.36 7.50
CA GLY A 189 14.80 2.25 8.66
C GLY A 189 13.59 3.21 8.59
N LEU A 190 12.80 3.15 7.51
CA LEU A 190 11.57 3.94 7.34
C LEU A 190 10.31 3.08 7.55
N PRO A 191 9.18 3.69 7.94
CA PRO A 191 7.90 3.00 7.93
C PRO A 191 7.46 2.66 6.49
N ALA A 192 6.30 1.99 6.35
CA ALA A 192 5.71 1.68 5.05
C ALA A 192 5.32 2.96 4.31
N THR A 193 6.18 3.38 3.39
CA THR A 193 6.04 4.62 2.62
C THR A 193 6.60 4.44 1.22
N ILE A 194 6.17 5.30 0.29
CA ILE A 194 6.76 5.38 -1.07
C ILE A 194 8.27 5.65 -0.95
N GLU A 195 8.70 6.54 -0.05
CA GLU A 195 10.11 6.83 0.20
C GLU A 195 10.87 5.58 0.66
N GLY A 196 10.28 4.79 1.56
CA GLY A 196 10.86 3.50 1.99
C GLY A 196 11.06 2.54 0.82
N ALA A 197 10.07 2.42 -0.06
CA ALA A 197 10.14 1.58 -1.25
C ALA A 197 11.23 2.05 -2.23
N VAL A 198 11.27 3.34 -2.55
CA VAL A 198 12.32 3.94 -3.41
C VAL A 198 13.71 3.69 -2.82
N ARG A 199 13.87 3.93 -1.53
CA ARG A 199 15.15 3.73 -0.82
C ARG A 199 15.61 2.27 -0.84
N SER A 200 14.69 1.32 -0.79
CA SER A 200 15.03 -0.11 -0.91
C SER A 200 15.58 -0.46 -2.30
N GLY A 201 15.08 0.18 -3.35
CA GLY A 201 15.56 -0.01 -4.72
C GLY A 201 16.93 0.62 -5.02
N HIS A 202 17.42 1.54 -4.16
CA HIS A 202 18.75 2.16 -4.26
C HIS A 202 19.84 1.44 -3.44
N ARG A 203 19.50 0.42 -2.67
CA ARG A 203 20.42 -0.39 -1.87
C ARG A 203 20.90 -1.63 -2.61
#